data_eb7787a98caa13e9ac6e0bb7f1162fcd
#
_entry.id   eb7787a98caa13e9ac6e0bb7f1162fcd
#
_cell.length_a   1.000
_cell.length_b   1.000
_cell.length_c   1.000
_cell.angle_alpha   90.00
_cell.angle_beta   90.00
_cell.angle_gamma   90.00
#
_symmetry.space_group_name_H-M   'P 1'
#
loop_
_entity.id
_entity.type
_entity.pdbx_description
1 polymer ?
#
loop_
_entity_poly.entity_id
_entity_poly.type
_entity_poly.pdbx_seq_one_letter_code
_entity_poly.pdbx_strand_id
1 'polypeptide(L)'
;MLTAFELAGFIAAHAVWCVSDADGLVPMVAFQTDDGQRKFERLVFDDVGEAVEHGRKQLEGDPFNANDGVLAYDGRIATPEGKKVDAIILEARSYAFPWAKAAIAVAYTPKSSGDFRVHKPKLILWDKCDDFDIGAAIDSFFNGIASHEQGAKIWNDALDESK
;
A
#
# COMPACT_ATOMS: atom_id res chain seq x y z
N MET A 1 11.31 -9.89 -3.05
CA MET A 1 10.47 -8.67 -3.00
C MET A 1 9.26 -8.73 -3.96
N LEU A 2 9.26 -9.60 -4.95
CA LEU A 2 8.15 -9.68 -5.92
C LEU A 2 6.81 -10.01 -5.25
N THR A 3 6.77 -11.03 -4.40
CA THR A 3 5.52 -11.42 -3.71
C THR A 3 5.07 -10.35 -2.72
N ALA A 4 5.99 -9.63 -2.09
CA ALA A 4 5.66 -8.51 -1.22
C ALA A 4 4.99 -7.36 -2.01
N PHE A 5 5.49 -7.07 -3.21
CA PHE A 5 4.91 -6.03 -4.07
C PHE A 5 3.56 -6.47 -4.67
N GLU A 6 3.39 -7.75 -4.96
CA GLU A 6 2.09 -8.27 -5.37
C GLU A 6 1.06 -8.12 -4.24
N LEU A 7 1.43 -8.47 -3.01
CA LEU A 7 0.58 -8.25 -1.83
C LEU A 7 0.28 -6.75 -1.66
N ALA A 8 1.30 -5.89 -1.79
CA ALA A 8 1.12 -4.44 -1.69
C ALA A 8 0.14 -3.92 -2.74
N GLY A 9 0.20 -4.43 -3.96
CA GLY A 9 -0.74 -4.06 -5.03
C GLY A 9 -2.17 -4.47 -4.71
N PHE A 10 -2.36 -5.67 -4.20
CA PHE A 10 -3.69 -6.14 -3.77
C PHE A 10 -4.23 -5.25 -2.65
N ILE A 11 -3.42 -4.94 -1.65
CA ILE A 11 -3.83 -4.08 -0.54
C ILE A 11 -4.07 -2.64 -1.01
N ALA A 12 -3.27 -2.14 -1.95
CA ALA A 12 -3.48 -0.81 -2.54
C ALA A 12 -4.85 -0.72 -3.23
N ALA A 13 -5.21 -1.73 -4.01
CA ALA A 13 -6.52 -1.79 -4.65
C ALA A 13 -7.66 -1.86 -3.62
N HIS A 14 -7.48 -2.63 -2.56
CA HIS A 14 -8.44 -2.71 -1.47
C HIS A 14 -8.61 -1.35 -0.77
N ALA A 15 -7.49 -0.67 -0.51
CA ALA A 15 -7.50 0.66 0.12
C ALA A 15 -8.19 1.69 -0.77
N VAL A 16 -7.93 1.66 -2.07
CA VAL A 16 -8.60 2.53 -3.06
C VAL A 16 -10.11 2.29 -3.03
N TRP A 17 -10.54 1.04 -2.96
CA TRP A 17 -11.95 0.73 -2.82
C TRP A 17 -12.53 1.34 -1.53
N CYS A 18 -11.82 1.22 -0.41
CA CYS A 18 -12.28 1.79 0.86
C CYS A 18 -12.40 3.31 0.79
N VAL A 19 -11.39 4.03 0.27
CA VAL A 19 -11.39 5.50 0.27
C VAL A 19 -12.27 6.10 -0.83
N SER A 20 -12.70 5.31 -1.81
CA SER A 20 -13.58 5.80 -2.88
C SER A 20 -14.93 6.27 -2.35
N ASP A 21 -15.36 5.74 -1.21
CA ASP A 21 -16.65 6.05 -0.59
C ASP A 21 -16.53 6.58 0.85
N ALA A 22 -15.31 6.84 1.33
CA ALA A 22 -15.08 7.27 2.71
C ALA A 22 -14.10 8.44 2.76
N ASP A 23 -14.08 9.15 3.89
CA ASP A 23 -13.21 10.32 4.08
C ASP A 23 -11.80 9.96 4.54
N GLY A 24 -11.45 8.70 4.55
CA GLY A 24 -10.11 8.25 4.94
C GLY A 24 -10.03 6.75 4.99
N LEU A 25 -8.86 6.25 5.34
CA LEU A 25 -8.56 4.83 5.39
C LEU A 25 -8.26 4.40 6.82
N VAL A 26 -8.98 3.40 7.32
CA VAL A 26 -8.57 2.72 8.56
C VAL A 26 -7.27 1.98 8.25
N PRO A 27 -6.17 2.22 9.00
CA PRO A 27 -4.93 1.51 8.75
C PRO A 27 -5.12 0.01 8.78
N MET A 28 -4.36 -0.70 7.96
CA MET A 28 -4.48 -2.15 7.86
C MET A 28 -3.11 -2.78 7.66
N VAL A 29 -2.94 -3.97 8.18
CA VAL A 29 -1.74 -4.76 8.01
C VAL A 29 -2.11 -6.11 7.43
N ALA A 30 -1.31 -6.58 6.49
CA ALA A 30 -1.53 -7.87 5.84
C ALA A 30 -0.24 -8.67 5.81
N PHE A 31 -0.37 -9.98 5.94
CA PHE A 31 0.75 -10.91 5.89
C PHE A 31 0.43 -12.04 4.92
N GLN A 32 1.42 -12.52 4.20
CA GLN A 32 1.28 -13.62 3.26
C GLN A 32 2.31 -14.69 3.59
N THR A 33 1.85 -15.93 3.72
CA THR A 33 2.70 -17.08 3.98
C THR A 33 3.21 -17.70 2.68
N ASP A 34 4.18 -18.63 2.77
CA ASP A 34 4.79 -19.29 1.61
C ASP A 34 3.76 -20.01 0.74
N ASP A 35 2.71 -20.57 1.35
CA ASP A 35 1.64 -21.27 0.64
C ASP A 35 0.57 -20.33 0.06
N GLY A 36 0.79 -19.02 0.14
CA GLY A 36 -0.11 -18.02 -0.41
C GLY A 36 -1.30 -17.66 0.47
N GLN A 37 -1.36 -18.17 1.69
CA GLN A 37 -2.41 -17.76 2.64
C GLN A 37 -2.16 -16.33 3.07
N ARG A 38 -3.23 -15.55 3.13
CA ARG A 38 -3.18 -14.15 3.55
C ARG A 38 -3.91 -13.95 4.86
N LYS A 39 -3.30 -13.17 5.76
CA LYS A 39 -3.89 -12.70 7.01
C LYS A 39 -4.00 -11.19 6.92
N PHE A 40 -5.14 -10.68 7.31
CA PHE A 40 -5.48 -9.27 7.12
C PHE A 40 -6.14 -8.75 8.39
N GLU A 41 -5.68 -7.59 8.87
CA GLU A 41 -6.22 -6.96 10.06
C GLU A 41 -6.43 -5.47 9.85
N ARG A 42 -7.63 -4.98 10.16
CA ARG A 42 -7.91 -3.55 10.24
C ARG A 42 -7.56 -3.06 11.64
N LEU A 43 -6.83 -1.96 11.70
CA LEU A 43 -6.32 -1.41 12.96
C LEU A 43 -7.24 -0.29 13.44
N VAL A 44 -8.32 -0.67 14.11
CA VAL A 44 -9.33 0.27 14.59
C VAL A 44 -8.93 0.76 15.98
N PHE A 45 -8.37 1.97 16.03
CA PHE A 45 -7.91 2.65 17.24
C PHE A 45 -8.58 4.02 17.31
N ASP A 46 -8.67 4.59 18.51
CA ASP A 46 -9.18 5.95 18.67
C ASP A 46 -8.25 6.99 18.01
N ASP A 47 -6.94 6.74 18.06
CA ASP A 47 -5.92 7.59 17.44
C ASP A 47 -5.30 6.86 16.25
N VAL A 48 -5.41 7.47 15.05
CA VAL A 48 -4.87 6.90 13.81
C VAL A 48 -3.34 6.74 13.88
N GLY A 49 -2.64 7.69 14.51
CA GLY A 49 -1.19 7.60 14.70
C GLY A 49 -0.78 6.40 15.53
N GLU A 50 -1.53 6.08 16.58
CA GLU A 50 -1.30 4.88 17.41
C GLU A 50 -1.59 3.62 16.60
N ALA A 51 -2.62 3.62 15.75
CA ALA A 51 -2.93 2.49 14.88
C ALA A 51 -1.77 2.20 13.92
N VAL A 52 -1.22 3.23 13.28
CA VAL A 52 -0.08 3.11 12.36
C VAL A 52 1.15 2.57 13.10
N GLU A 53 1.46 3.10 14.28
CA GLU A 53 2.60 2.61 15.09
C GLU A 53 2.42 1.15 15.50
N HIS A 54 1.21 0.77 15.90
CA HIS A 54 0.91 -0.63 16.23
C HIS A 54 1.12 -1.53 15.01
N GLY A 55 0.62 -1.11 13.85
CA GLY A 55 0.80 -1.85 12.60
C GLY A 55 2.27 -1.97 12.19
N ARG A 56 3.04 -0.90 12.40
CA ARG A 56 4.47 -0.92 12.08
C ARG A 56 5.23 -1.88 12.98
N LYS A 57 4.89 -1.95 14.27
CA LYS A 57 5.48 -2.94 15.19
C LYS A 57 5.14 -4.37 14.76
N GLN A 58 3.90 -4.62 14.33
CA GLN A 58 3.52 -5.93 13.80
C GLN A 58 4.30 -6.25 12.52
N LEU A 59 4.43 -5.30 11.62
CA LEU A 59 5.15 -5.46 10.36
C LEU A 59 6.62 -5.84 10.62
N GLU A 60 7.27 -5.13 11.53
CA GLU A 60 8.68 -5.39 11.88
C GLU A 60 8.86 -6.69 12.66
N GLY A 61 7.85 -7.11 13.43
CA GLY A 61 7.91 -8.29 14.30
C GLY A 61 7.58 -9.60 13.62
N ASP A 62 7.01 -9.57 12.42
CA ASP A 62 6.60 -10.78 11.68
C ASP A 62 5.85 -11.79 12.57
N PRO A 63 4.66 -11.43 13.10
CA PRO A 63 4.00 -12.24 14.14
C PRO A 63 3.51 -13.62 13.67
N PHE A 64 3.47 -13.85 12.36
CA PHE A 64 2.98 -15.10 11.76
C PHE A 64 4.08 -15.91 11.10
N ASN A 65 5.34 -15.51 11.24
CA ASN A 65 6.45 -16.09 10.49
C ASN A 65 6.11 -16.15 9.00
N ALA A 66 5.66 -15.01 8.48
CA ALA A 66 5.17 -14.91 7.11
C ALA A 66 6.33 -14.77 6.11
N ASN A 67 6.01 -14.87 4.84
CA ASN A 67 6.95 -14.58 3.75
C ASN A 67 7.02 -13.08 3.46
N ASP A 68 5.87 -12.41 3.51
CA ASP A 68 5.73 -10.98 3.20
C ASP A 68 4.78 -10.31 4.18
N GLY A 69 4.97 -9.00 4.36
CA GLY A 69 4.06 -8.14 5.11
C GLY A 69 3.90 -6.78 4.46
N VAL A 70 2.72 -6.19 4.63
CA VAL A 70 2.41 -4.86 4.12
C VAL A 70 1.57 -4.11 5.15
N LEU A 71 1.97 -2.87 5.45
CA LEU A 71 1.19 -1.92 6.24
C LEU A 71 0.66 -0.85 5.30
N ALA A 72 -0.64 -0.60 5.34
CA ALA A 72 -1.29 0.45 4.54
C ALA A 72 -1.96 1.46 5.45
N TYR A 73 -1.76 2.74 5.16
CA TYR A 73 -2.39 3.82 5.93
C TYR A 73 -2.54 5.06 5.05
N ASP A 74 -3.42 5.95 5.50
CA ASP A 74 -3.66 7.24 4.86
C ASP A 74 -2.62 8.24 5.33
N GLY A 75 -2.03 8.97 4.40
CA GLY A 75 -1.01 9.96 4.68
C GLY A 75 -1.05 11.09 3.66
N ARG A 76 0.01 11.87 3.62
CA ARG A 76 0.18 12.96 2.66
C ARG A 76 1.57 12.94 2.07
N ILE A 77 1.66 13.26 0.79
CA ILE A 77 2.95 13.40 0.10
C ILE A 77 3.02 14.77 -0.57
N ALA A 78 4.24 15.25 -0.77
CA ALA A 78 4.47 16.50 -1.49
C ALA A 78 4.55 16.22 -3.00
N THR A 79 3.87 17.06 -3.78
CA THR A 79 4.03 17.06 -5.25
C THR A 79 5.31 17.82 -5.62
N PRO A 80 5.80 17.71 -6.88
CA PRO A 80 6.96 18.49 -7.33
C PRO A 80 6.80 20.00 -7.14
N GLU A 81 5.56 20.51 -7.14
CA GLU A 81 5.27 21.92 -6.91
C GLU A 81 5.23 22.28 -5.42
N GLY A 82 5.49 21.31 -4.53
CA GLY A 82 5.51 21.54 -3.09
C GLY A 82 4.14 21.46 -2.41
N LYS A 83 3.08 21.19 -3.15
CA LYS A 83 1.73 21.02 -2.60
C LYS A 83 1.59 19.62 -1.98
N LYS A 84 0.95 19.54 -0.81
CA LYS A 84 0.66 18.27 -0.16
C LYS A 84 -0.68 17.72 -0.65
N VAL A 85 -0.70 16.43 -0.97
CA VAL A 85 -1.89 15.71 -1.41
C VAL A 85 -2.09 14.44 -0.61
N ASP A 86 -3.34 14.00 -0.50
CA ASP A 86 -3.67 12.75 0.18
C ASP A 86 -3.07 11.56 -0.58
N ALA A 87 -2.59 10.59 0.15
CA ALA A 87 -2.00 9.39 -0.44
C ALA A 87 -2.17 8.19 0.46
N ILE A 88 -2.39 7.03 -0.15
CA ILE A 88 -2.28 5.75 0.52
C ILE A 88 -0.79 5.39 0.54
N ILE A 89 -0.26 5.16 1.73
CA ILE A 89 1.13 4.74 1.92
C ILE A 89 1.14 3.24 2.19
N LEU A 90 2.00 2.51 1.48
CA LEU A 90 2.16 1.07 1.64
C LEU A 90 3.62 0.79 1.97
N GLU A 91 3.86 0.33 3.20
CA GLU A 91 5.19 -0.13 3.62
C GLU A 91 5.26 -1.64 3.43
N ALA A 92 6.20 -2.10 2.65
CA ALA A 92 6.33 -3.51 2.29
C ALA A 92 7.61 -4.14 2.86
N ARG A 93 7.49 -5.39 3.28
CA ARG A 93 8.61 -6.18 3.80
C ARG A 93 8.60 -7.56 3.18
N SER A 94 9.80 -8.05 2.85
CA SER A 94 10.04 -9.45 2.52
C SER A 94 10.87 -10.04 3.65
N TYR A 95 10.33 -10.99 4.39
CA TYR A 95 11.00 -11.45 5.62
C TYR A 95 12.21 -12.34 5.37
N ALA A 96 12.40 -12.83 4.16
CA ALA A 96 13.65 -13.47 3.75
C ALA A 96 14.81 -12.46 3.69
N PHE A 97 14.50 -11.17 3.58
CA PHE A 97 15.49 -10.08 3.50
C PHE A 97 15.11 -9.00 4.52
N PRO A 98 15.31 -9.26 5.81
CA PRO A 98 14.78 -8.40 6.89
C PRO A 98 15.36 -6.98 6.91
N TRP A 99 16.51 -6.77 6.27
CA TRP A 99 17.12 -5.44 6.17
C TRP A 99 16.49 -4.57 5.06
N ALA A 100 15.79 -5.19 4.10
CA ALA A 100 15.24 -4.47 2.96
C ALA A 100 13.91 -3.81 3.33
N LYS A 101 13.78 -2.53 2.98
CA LYS A 101 12.56 -1.76 3.25
C LYS A 101 12.13 -1.04 1.99
N ALA A 102 10.86 -1.19 1.63
CA ALA A 102 10.28 -0.51 0.47
C ALA A 102 8.95 0.13 0.86
N ALA A 103 8.62 1.23 0.20
CA ALA A 103 7.32 1.87 0.38
C ALA A 103 6.86 2.51 -0.92
N ILE A 104 5.56 2.44 -1.14
CA ILE A 104 4.89 2.99 -2.31
C ILE A 104 3.83 3.98 -1.82
N ALA A 105 3.69 5.11 -2.52
CA ALA A 105 2.62 6.05 -2.27
C ALA A 105 1.68 6.08 -3.48
N VAL A 106 0.39 6.02 -3.22
CA VAL A 106 -0.66 6.15 -4.23
C VAL A 106 -1.46 7.40 -3.88
N ALA A 107 -1.14 8.51 -4.55
CA ALA A 107 -1.87 9.75 -4.35
C ALA A 107 -3.29 9.62 -4.88
N TYR A 108 -4.24 10.27 -4.22
CA TYR A 108 -5.63 10.26 -4.66
C TYR A 108 -6.28 11.60 -4.37
N THR A 109 -7.33 11.91 -5.14
CA THR A 109 -8.21 13.04 -4.88
C THR A 109 -9.46 12.49 -4.22
N PRO A 110 -9.74 12.86 -2.94
CA PRO A 110 -10.90 12.33 -2.23
C PRO A 110 -12.21 12.83 -2.85
N LYS A 111 -13.26 12.04 -2.70
CA LYS A 111 -14.59 12.37 -3.19
C LYS A 111 -15.11 13.70 -2.64
N SER A 112 -14.75 14.05 -1.41
CA SER A 112 -15.10 15.31 -0.78
C SER A 112 -14.53 16.56 -1.49
N SER A 113 -13.46 16.37 -2.29
CA SER A 113 -12.81 17.46 -3.03
C SER A 113 -13.24 17.51 -4.50
N GLY A 114 -14.22 16.70 -4.91
CA GLY A 114 -14.70 16.60 -6.29
C GLY A 114 -14.87 15.16 -6.71
N ASP A 115 -14.51 14.83 -7.95
CA ASP A 115 -14.51 13.46 -8.42
C ASP A 115 -13.35 12.69 -7.80
N PHE A 116 -13.64 11.48 -7.33
CA PHE A 116 -12.59 10.59 -6.83
C PHE A 116 -11.62 10.24 -7.97
N ARG A 117 -10.32 10.42 -7.74
CA ARG A 117 -9.27 10.11 -8.71
C ARG A 117 -8.11 9.39 -8.02
N VAL A 118 -7.51 8.47 -8.73
CA VAL A 118 -6.30 7.75 -8.31
C VAL A 118 -5.17 8.14 -9.26
N HIS A 119 -4.01 8.48 -8.71
CA HIS A 119 -2.86 8.89 -9.49
C HIS A 119 -1.82 7.77 -9.56
N LYS A 120 -0.81 7.94 -10.42
CA LYS A 120 0.24 6.93 -10.61
C LYS A 120 0.94 6.61 -9.29
N PRO A 121 1.13 5.33 -8.96
CA PRO A 121 1.93 4.94 -7.80
C PRO A 121 3.36 5.46 -7.93
N LYS A 122 3.93 5.86 -6.79
CA LYS A 122 5.31 6.34 -6.70
C LYS A 122 6.06 5.53 -5.67
N LEU A 123 7.23 5.06 -6.06
CA LEU A 123 8.14 4.41 -5.12
C LEU A 123 8.79 5.50 -4.27
N ILE A 124 8.53 5.51 -2.97
CA ILE A 124 9.00 6.56 -2.06
C ILE A 124 10.13 6.09 -1.14
N LEU A 125 10.33 4.78 -1.03
CA LEU A 125 11.42 4.19 -0.25
C LEU A 125 11.88 2.91 -0.93
N TRP A 126 13.19 2.78 -1.13
CA TRP A 126 13.83 1.59 -1.70
C TRP A 126 15.17 1.42 -1.00
N ASP A 127 15.13 1.03 0.28
CA ASP A 127 16.30 0.98 1.15
C ASP A 127 16.82 -0.45 1.25
N LYS A 128 18.12 -0.61 0.94
CA LYS A 128 18.80 -1.91 0.96
C LYS A 128 18.11 -2.96 0.08
N CYS A 129 17.56 -2.50 -1.02
CA CYS A 129 16.88 -3.33 -2.01
C CYS A 129 17.67 -3.47 -3.32
N ASP A 130 18.98 -3.21 -3.31
CA ASP A 130 19.83 -3.17 -4.50
C ASP A 130 19.87 -4.49 -5.27
N ASP A 131 19.66 -5.61 -4.57
CA ASP A 131 19.66 -6.94 -5.17
C ASP A 131 18.34 -7.29 -5.88
N PHE A 132 17.33 -6.43 -5.79
CA PHE A 132 16.02 -6.66 -6.39
C PHE A 132 15.86 -5.89 -7.69
N ASP A 133 15.15 -6.51 -8.63
CA ASP A 133 14.76 -5.85 -9.89
C ASP A 133 13.56 -4.94 -9.64
N ILE A 134 13.78 -3.64 -9.69
CA ILE A 134 12.75 -2.64 -9.44
C ILE A 134 11.60 -2.71 -10.47
N GLY A 135 11.94 -2.95 -11.74
CA GLY A 135 10.93 -3.09 -12.80
C GLY A 135 10.03 -4.29 -12.57
N ALA A 136 10.60 -5.42 -12.20
CA ALA A 136 9.84 -6.63 -11.90
C ALA A 136 8.97 -6.45 -10.66
N ALA A 137 9.46 -5.73 -9.64
CA ALA A 137 8.67 -5.43 -8.44
C ALA A 137 7.46 -4.55 -8.77
N ILE A 138 7.65 -3.54 -9.60
CA ILE A 138 6.56 -2.66 -10.05
C ILE A 138 5.52 -3.44 -10.85
N ASP A 139 5.95 -4.33 -11.75
CA ASP A 139 5.03 -5.20 -12.50
C ASP A 139 4.22 -6.09 -11.55
N SER A 140 4.86 -6.64 -10.52
CA SER A 140 4.17 -7.45 -9.50
C SER A 140 3.14 -6.63 -8.73
N PHE A 141 3.46 -5.38 -8.43
CA PHE A 141 2.52 -4.46 -7.79
C PHE A 141 1.24 -4.29 -8.64
N PHE A 142 1.38 -4.02 -9.93
CA PHE A 142 0.24 -3.89 -10.82
C PHE A 142 -0.52 -5.20 -10.99
N ASN A 143 0.16 -6.35 -11.00
CA ASN A 143 -0.49 -7.65 -11.00
C ASN A 143 -1.34 -7.84 -9.73
N GLY A 144 -0.84 -7.39 -8.59
CA GLY A 144 -1.57 -7.41 -7.32
C GLY A 144 -2.85 -6.58 -7.38
N ILE A 145 -2.77 -5.37 -7.94
CA ILE A 145 -3.95 -4.52 -8.15
C ILE A 145 -4.98 -5.26 -9.01
N ALA A 146 -4.57 -5.83 -10.13
CA ALA A 146 -5.46 -6.52 -11.06
C ALA A 146 -6.13 -7.75 -10.43
N SER A 147 -5.52 -8.33 -9.39
CA SER A 147 -6.07 -9.51 -8.70
C SER A 147 -7.21 -9.19 -7.73
N HIS A 148 -7.43 -7.92 -7.38
CA HIS A 148 -8.52 -7.48 -6.51
C HIS A 148 -9.72 -7.05 -7.37
N GLU A 149 -10.75 -7.87 -7.41
CA GLU A 149 -11.87 -7.68 -8.35
C GLU A 149 -12.52 -6.30 -8.23
N GLN A 150 -12.99 -5.93 -7.04
CA GLN A 150 -13.67 -4.65 -6.81
C GLN A 150 -12.72 -3.47 -6.89
N GLY A 151 -11.56 -3.60 -6.28
CA GLY A 151 -10.57 -2.53 -6.21
C GLY A 151 -9.97 -2.21 -7.58
N ALA A 152 -9.71 -3.22 -8.40
CA ALA A 152 -9.17 -3.02 -9.75
C ALA A 152 -10.12 -2.22 -10.62
N LYS A 153 -11.42 -2.50 -10.53
CA LYS A 153 -12.44 -1.78 -11.29
C LYS A 153 -12.46 -0.30 -10.91
N ILE A 154 -12.49 -0.01 -9.61
CA ILE A 154 -12.50 1.36 -9.10
C ILE A 154 -11.22 2.08 -9.48
N TRP A 155 -10.08 1.39 -9.35
CA TRP A 155 -8.78 1.93 -9.74
C TRP A 155 -8.78 2.36 -11.20
N ASN A 156 -9.20 1.47 -12.10
CA ASN A 156 -9.19 1.74 -13.54
C ASN A 156 -10.16 2.85 -13.92
N ASP A 157 -11.33 2.90 -13.31
CA ASP A 157 -12.34 3.93 -13.58
C ASP A 157 -11.90 5.31 -13.07
N ALA A 158 -11.11 5.37 -11.99
CA ALA A 158 -10.69 6.61 -11.34
C ALA A 158 -9.28 7.07 -11.75
N LEU A 159 -8.56 6.28 -12.51
CA LEU A 159 -7.16 6.54 -12.82
C LEU A 159 -6.98 7.84 -13.60
N ASP A 160 -6.11 8.70 -13.07
CA ASP A 160 -5.71 9.96 -13.70
C ASP A 160 -4.18 9.95 -13.85
N GLU A 161 -3.72 9.69 -15.07
CA GLU A 161 -2.30 9.57 -15.39
C GLU A 161 -1.60 10.91 -15.57
N SER A 162 -2.32 12.02 -15.49
CA SER A 162 -1.75 13.37 -15.71
C SER A 162 -0.89 13.85 -14.54
N LYS A 163 -0.88 13.14 -13.39
CA LYS A 163 -0.18 13.58 -12.17
C LYS A 163 0.79 12.54 -11.63
#